data_bd794f66ffc8d81f349dcd26fc96fbe6
#
_entry.id   bd794f66ffc8d81f349dcd26fc96fbe6
#
_cell.length_a   1.000
_cell.length_b   1.000
_cell.length_c   1.000
_cell.angle_alpha   90.00
_cell.angle_beta   90.00
_cell.angle_gamma   90.00
#
_symmetry.space_group_name_H-M   'P 1'
#
loop_
_entity.id
_entity.type
_entity.pdbx_description
1 polymer ?
#
loop_
_entity_poly.entity_id
_entity_poly.type
_entity_poly.pdbx_seq_one_letter_code
_entity_poly.pdbx_strand_id
1 'polypeptide(L)'
;MAYTRITAAEGAALINDGDNIGFSGFTPNGIPKAVIREVAKKAEALHADGKPYQVGIITGASGCQSLEGDLANVHAIKFRGPFSTNKDFRIHTNLGEIDYEDMHLGHVAERLRRGFYGEIDWAIIEVSSLEEGDDVCRAYLTTAGGIVPTVVRLAKRIIIEINHFHSPDSRLLHDVYECGEYPNRKPIPLLSVGERIGTQYVEIDPKKIVGVIESNIPEEARGFVDPNDDLTRIGQNVVDFFLRDMKAGHIPPTMFPIQSGVGTTGNAVMKAIGRCEGLPPMEVFSEVVQD
;
A
#
# COMPACT_ATOMS: atom_id res chain seq x y z
N MET A 1 -8.82 -14.90 -22.41
CA MET A 1 -10.27 -14.77 -22.12
C MET A 1 -10.54 -13.39 -21.59
N ALA A 2 -11.63 -12.73 -21.99
CA ALA A 2 -12.02 -11.47 -21.34
C ALA A 2 -12.61 -11.80 -19.96
N TYR A 3 -12.07 -11.22 -18.90
CA TYR A 3 -12.62 -11.40 -17.55
C TYR A 3 -14.00 -10.76 -17.43
N THR A 4 -14.83 -11.33 -16.55
CA THR A 4 -16.15 -10.80 -16.27
C THR A 4 -16.02 -9.41 -15.66
N ARG A 5 -16.57 -8.41 -16.34
CA ARG A 5 -16.72 -7.07 -15.78
C ARG A 5 -17.91 -7.09 -14.83
N ILE A 6 -17.70 -6.63 -13.62
CA ILE A 6 -18.71 -6.55 -12.56
C ILE A 6 -18.76 -5.13 -11.99
N THR A 7 -19.87 -4.78 -11.42
CA THR A 7 -20.02 -3.55 -10.64
C THR A 7 -19.40 -3.70 -9.25
N ALA A 8 -19.09 -2.59 -8.60
CA ALA A 8 -18.62 -2.60 -7.22
C ALA A 8 -19.64 -3.26 -6.26
N ALA A 9 -20.92 -3.04 -6.48
CA ALA A 9 -21.99 -3.66 -5.69
C ALA A 9 -22.06 -5.19 -5.88
N GLU A 10 -21.91 -5.68 -7.12
CA GLU A 10 -21.81 -7.12 -7.38
C GLU A 10 -20.57 -7.71 -6.71
N GLY A 11 -19.42 -7.03 -6.74
CA GLY A 11 -18.23 -7.44 -6.04
C GLY A 11 -18.44 -7.53 -4.52
N ALA A 12 -19.03 -6.52 -3.92
CA ALA A 12 -19.36 -6.51 -2.50
C ALA A 12 -20.37 -7.61 -2.10
N ALA A 13 -21.30 -7.95 -2.99
CA ALA A 13 -22.29 -8.99 -2.74
C ALA A 13 -21.65 -10.38 -2.55
N LEU A 14 -20.49 -10.62 -3.18
CA LEU A 14 -19.75 -11.90 -3.10
C LEU A 14 -19.00 -12.09 -1.78
N ILE A 15 -18.72 -11.04 -1.05
CA ILE A 15 -17.95 -11.06 0.20
C ILE A 15 -18.88 -11.41 1.35
N ASN A 16 -18.58 -12.48 2.08
CA ASN A 16 -19.43 -12.98 3.17
C ASN A 16 -18.96 -12.50 4.53
N ASP A 17 -19.85 -12.62 5.51
CA ASP A 17 -19.50 -12.45 6.91
C ASP A 17 -18.37 -13.41 7.29
N GLY A 18 -17.37 -12.90 7.99
CA GLY A 18 -16.22 -13.65 8.43
C GLY A 18 -15.08 -13.78 7.41
N ASP A 19 -15.24 -13.39 6.13
CA ASP A 19 -14.18 -13.48 5.13
C ASP A 19 -12.94 -12.66 5.53
N ASN A 20 -11.74 -13.19 5.27
CA ASN A 20 -10.46 -12.47 5.39
C ASN A 20 -10.06 -11.90 4.03
N ILE A 21 -9.81 -10.61 4.00
CA ILE A 21 -9.53 -9.89 2.76
C ILE A 21 -8.14 -9.27 2.82
N GLY A 22 -7.30 -9.63 1.85
CA GLY A 22 -6.02 -8.98 1.61
C GLY A 22 -6.16 -7.87 0.58
N PHE A 23 -5.54 -6.72 0.83
CA PHE A 23 -5.62 -5.55 -0.04
C PHE A 23 -4.27 -5.14 -0.62
N SER A 24 -4.31 -4.50 -1.79
CA SER A 24 -3.18 -3.72 -2.30
C SER A 24 -3.03 -2.42 -1.52
N GLY A 25 -1.96 -1.72 -1.82
CA GLY A 25 -1.70 -0.39 -1.33
C GLY A 25 -0.73 -0.32 -0.16
N PHE A 26 -0.24 0.89 0.03
CA PHE A 26 0.66 1.27 1.11
C PHE A 26 0.31 2.69 1.56
N THR A 27 0.07 2.89 2.87
CA THR A 27 -0.54 4.13 3.35
C THR A 27 -1.87 4.38 2.62
N PRO A 28 -2.35 5.59 2.31
CA PRO A 28 -3.60 5.78 1.59
C PRO A 28 -3.51 5.55 0.06
N ASN A 29 -2.37 5.13 -0.48
CA ASN A 29 -2.14 5.03 -1.92
C ASN A 29 -2.28 3.58 -2.43
N GLY A 30 -2.82 3.41 -3.64
CA GLY A 30 -2.98 2.12 -4.30
C GLY A 30 -4.00 1.18 -3.63
N ILE A 31 -4.95 1.71 -2.88
CA ILE A 31 -6.00 0.96 -2.19
C ILE A 31 -7.27 0.96 -3.04
N PRO A 32 -7.87 -0.22 -3.32
CA PRO A 32 -9.15 -0.30 -4.01
C PRO A 32 -10.25 0.36 -3.17
N LYS A 33 -11.04 1.23 -3.77
CA LYS A 33 -12.01 2.07 -3.07
C LYS A 33 -13.46 1.75 -3.46
N ALA A 34 -13.69 1.34 -4.70
CA ALA A 34 -15.05 1.16 -5.22
C ALA A 34 -15.77 0.02 -4.49
N VAL A 35 -15.17 -1.17 -4.42
CA VAL A 35 -15.77 -2.34 -3.77
C VAL A 35 -15.95 -2.11 -2.29
N ILE A 36 -14.97 -1.51 -1.63
CA ILE A 36 -14.98 -1.34 -0.17
C ILE A 36 -16.09 -0.41 0.29
N ARG A 37 -16.36 0.66 -0.46
CA ARG A 37 -17.50 1.54 -0.20
C ARG A 37 -18.83 0.80 -0.28
N GLU A 38 -18.98 -0.15 -1.18
CA GLU A 38 -20.17 -0.99 -1.27
C GLU A 38 -20.22 -2.05 -0.16
N VAL A 39 -19.07 -2.57 0.29
CA VAL A 39 -18.99 -3.45 1.48
C VAL A 39 -19.45 -2.71 2.73
N ALA A 40 -19.04 -1.46 2.92
CA ALA A 40 -19.51 -0.64 4.04
C ALA A 40 -21.04 -0.43 4.01
N LYS A 41 -21.61 -0.08 2.86
CA LYS A 41 -23.06 0.04 2.68
C LYS A 41 -23.81 -1.27 2.95
N LYS A 42 -23.25 -2.40 2.49
CA LYS A 42 -23.79 -3.73 2.75
C LYS A 42 -23.80 -4.05 4.24
N ALA A 43 -22.69 -3.76 4.94
CA ALA A 43 -22.59 -3.96 6.36
C ALA A 43 -23.63 -3.14 7.14
N GLU A 44 -23.74 -1.84 6.82
CA GLU A 44 -24.72 -0.93 7.42
C GLU A 44 -26.15 -1.45 7.25
N ALA A 45 -26.52 -1.89 6.04
CA ALA A 45 -27.84 -2.44 5.76
C ALA A 45 -28.11 -3.74 6.52
N LEU A 46 -27.13 -4.65 6.61
CA LEU A 46 -27.27 -5.90 7.35
C LEU A 46 -27.40 -5.66 8.86
N HIS A 47 -26.63 -4.72 9.41
CA HIS A 47 -26.74 -4.36 10.83
C HIS A 47 -28.06 -3.71 11.16
N ALA A 48 -28.61 -2.87 10.26
CA ALA A 48 -29.95 -2.31 10.43
C ALA A 48 -31.04 -3.39 10.46
N ASP A 49 -30.84 -4.51 9.76
CA ASP A 49 -31.69 -5.70 9.81
C ASP A 49 -31.41 -6.64 11.00
N GLY A 50 -30.48 -6.27 11.89
CA GLY A 50 -30.05 -7.11 13.03
C GLY A 50 -29.22 -8.32 12.66
N LYS A 51 -28.62 -8.35 11.45
CA LYS A 51 -27.77 -9.43 10.97
C LYS A 51 -26.29 -9.08 11.19
N PRO A 52 -25.46 -10.01 11.70
CA PRO A 52 -24.03 -9.77 11.86
C PRO A 52 -23.35 -9.70 10.47
N TYR A 53 -22.36 -8.82 10.37
CA TYR A 53 -21.47 -8.79 9.20
C TYR A 53 -20.15 -8.10 9.56
N GLN A 54 -19.06 -8.85 9.54
CA GLN A 54 -17.72 -8.35 9.78
C GLN A 54 -16.71 -9.08 8.90
N VAL A 55 -15.65 -8.40 8.49
CA VAL A 55 -14.56 -8.95 7.68
C VAL A 55 -13.21 -8.72 8.35
N GLY A 56 -12.26 -9.61 8.09
CA GLY A 56 -10.86 -9.39 8.44
C GLY A 56 -10.16 -8.57 7.36
N ILE A 57 -9.35 -7.58 7.75
CA ILE A 57 -8.62 -6.69 6.86
C ILE A 57 -7.13 -6.89 7.04
N ILE A 58 -6.43 -7.19 5.95
CA ILE A 58 -4.98 -7.36 5.92
C ILE A 58 -4.41 -6.50 4.80
N THR A 59 -3.49 -5.62 5.15
CA THR A 59 -2.76 -4.75 4.20
C THR A 59 -1.26 -4.84 4.42
N GLY A 60 -0.46 -4.21 3.58
CA GLY A 60 0.98 -4.06 3.81
C GLY A 60 1.32 -3.04 4.88
N ALA A 61 0.47 -2.03 5.05
CA ALA A 61 0.61 -0.95 6.03
C ALA A 61 -0.76 -0.33 6.34
N SER A 62 -0.78 0.90 6.84
CA SER A 62 -1.99 1.69 7.04
C SER A 62 -2.82 1.81 5.76
N GLY A 63 -4.12 1.81 5.89
CA GLY A 63 -5.05 2.06 4.80
C GLY A 63 -5.50 3.52 4.70
N CYS A 64 -6.70 3.72 4.19
CA CYS A 64 -7.31 5.03 3.98
C CYS A 64 -8.68 5.12 4.67
N GLN A 65 -9.33 6.30 4.57
CA GLN A 65 -10.64 6.49 5.19
C GLN A 65 -11.68 5.53 4.63
N SER A 66 -11.76 5.38 3.30
CA SER A 66 -12.73 4.48 2.65
C SER A 66 -12.53 3.00 2.99
N LEU A 67 -11.34 2.58 3.39
CA LEU A 67 -11.09 1.21 3.84
C LEU A 67 -11.30 1.07 5.35
N GLU A 68 -10.43 1.67 6.15
CA GLU A 68 -10.39 1.42 7.59
C GLU A 68 -11.43 2.23 8.36
N GLY A 69 -11.55 3.52 8.01
CA GLY A 69 -12.44 4.44 8.72
C GLY A 69 -13.90 4.12 8.51
N ASP A 70 -14.31 4.00 7.25
CA ASP A 70 -15.72 3.75 6.92
C ASP A 70 -16.20 2.39 7.40
N LEU A 71 -15.38 1.34 7.24
CA LEU A 71 -15.71 0.01 7.76
C LEU A 71 -15.75 -0.05 9.31
N ALA A 72 -14.85 0.69 9.99
CA ALA A 72 -14.88 0.79 11.44
C ALA A 72 -16.15 1.48 11.93
N ASN A 73 -16.51 2.61 11.29
CA ASN A 73 -17.71 3.38 11.65
C ASN A 73 -19.02 2.61 11.49
N VAL A 74 -19.06 1.61 10.61
CA VAL A 74 -20.22 0.71 10.46
C VAL A 74 -20.02 -0.63 11.19
N HIS A 75 -19.01 -0.75 12.07
CA HIS A 75 -18.68 -1.95 12.87
C HIS A 75 -18.45 -3.22 12.02
N ALA A 76 -17.92 -3.06 10.81
CA ALA A 76 -17.73 -4.14 9.86
C ALA A 76 -16.33 -4.79 9.90
N ILE A 77 -15.48 -4.44 10.86
CA ILE A 77 -14.14 -4.99 11.01
C ILE A 77 -14.10 -5.93 12.22
N LYS A 78 -13.78 -7.23 11.96
CA LYS A 78 -13.50 -8.18 13.05
C LYS A 78 -12.04 -8.17 13.47
N PHE A 79 -11.13 -8.06 12.48
CA PHE A 79 -9.68 -8.13 12.67
C PHE A 79 -8.98 -7.17 11.71
N ARG A 80 -7.88 -6.56 12.16
CA ARG A 80 -7.02 -5.70 11.37
C ARG A 80 -5.55 -5.86 11.73
N GLY A 81 -4.71 -6.09 10.75
CA GLY A 81 -3.25 -6.03 10.84
C GLY A 81 -2.64 -5.41 9.58
N PRO A 82 -1.41 -4.90 9.64
CA PRO A 82 -0.50 -4.80 10.79
C PRO A 82 -0.54 -3.46 11.51
N PHE A 83 -0.80 -2.35 10.83
CA PHE A 83 -0.63 -1.00 11.36
C PHE A 83 -1.65 -0.04 10.75
N SER A 84 -2.18 0.88 11.55
CA SER A 84 -3.10 1.91 11.07
C SER A 84 -2.86 3.27 11.71
N THR A 85 -2.92 4.32 10.88
CA THR A 85 -2.93 5.72 11.29
C THR A 85 -4.33 6.33 11.25
N ASN A 86 -5.34 5.61 10.76
CA ASN A 86 -6.69 6.12 10.63
C ASN A 86 -7.30 6.41 12.01
N LYS A 87 -7.89 7.60 12.17
CA LYS A 87 -8.42 8.08 13.45
C LYS A 87 -9.64 7.28 13.89
N ASP A 88 -10.58 7.05 12.99
CA ASP A 88 -11.85 6.37 13.33
C ASP A 88 -11.57 4.91 13.67
N PHE A 89 -10.77 4.23 12.88
CA PHE A 89 -10.29 2.89 13.19
C PHE A 89 -9.66 2.80 14.59
N ARG A 90 -8.78 3.74 14.95
CA ARG A 90 -8.13 3.75 16.27
C ARG A 90 -9.11 3.96 17.43
N ILE A 91 -10.17 4.73 17.23
CA ILE A 91 -11.22 4.90 18.24
C ILE A 91 -11.89 3.55 18.52
N HIS A 92 -12.35 2.84 17.49
CA HIS A 92 -13.01 1.55 17.63
C HIS A 92 -12.08 0.46 18.18
N THR A 93 -10.82 0.47 17.79
CA THR A 93 -9.80 -0.44 18.34
C THR A 93 -9.57 -0.19 19.84
N ASN A 94 -9.46 1.08 20.26
CA ASN A 94 -9.28 1.43 21.68
C ASN A 94 -10.51 1.11 22.55
N LEU A 95 -11.69 1.02 21.95
CA LEU A 95 -12.92 0.55 22.60
C LEU A 95 -12.99 -0.98 22.71
N GLY A 96 -12.06 -1.72 22.09
CA GLY A 96 -12.05 -3.18 22.09
C GLY A 96 -13.05 -3.80 21.12
N GLU A 97 -13.52 -3.05 20.13
CA GLU A 97 -14.51 -3.51 19.15
C GLU A 97 -13.85 -4.22 17.94
N ILE A 98 -12.54 -4.05 17.77
CA ILE A 98 -11.77 -4.62 16.65
C ILE A 98 -10.57 -5.36 17.22
N ASP A 99 -10.39 -6.63 16.84
CA ASP A 99 -9.16 -7.37 17.09
C ASP A 99 -8.02 -6.76 16.24
N TYR A 100 -6.99 -6.26 16.91
CA TYR A 100 -5.89 -5.57 16.24
C TYR A 100 -4.54 -6.17 16.63
N GLU A 101 -3.72 -6.43 15.62
CA GLU A 101 -2.33 -6.83 15.82
C GLU A 101 -1.39 -5.85 15.14
N ASP A 102 -0.53 -5.21 15.93
CA ASP A 102 0.57 -4.39 15.43
C ASP A 102 1.82 -5.24 15.20
N MET A 103 2.56 -4.97 14.12
CA MET A 103 3.83 -5.63 13.84
C MET A 103 4.70 -4.81 12.90
N HIS A 104 5.97 -5.18 12.83
CA HIS A 104 6.86 -4.64 11.80
C HIS A 104 6.35 -4.98 10.40
N LEU A 105 6.22 -3.96 9.52
CA LEU A 105 5.69 -4.11 8.17
C LEU A 105 6.48 -5.15 7.35
N GLY A 106 7.79 -5.21 7.53
CA GLY A 106 8.64 -6.21 6.85
C GLY A 106 8.33 -7.66 7.20
N HIS A 107 7.61 -7.95 8.29
CA HIS A 107 7.23 -9.31 8.69
C HIS A 107 5.86 -9.74 8.15
N VAL A 108 5.02 -8.82 7.70
CA VAL A 108 3.63 -9.09 7.33
C VAL A 108 3.53 -10.16 6.25
N ALA A 109 4.22 -9.97 5.13
CA ALA A 109 4.18 -10.89 4.01
C ALA A 109 4.68 -12.29 4.40
N GLU A 110 5.75 -12.39 5.21
CA GLU A 110 6.28 -13.66 5.69
C GLU A 110 5.28 -14.37 6.61
N ARG A 111 4.68 -13.65 7.55
CA ARG A 111 3.68 -14.25 8.46
C ARG A 111 2.44 -14.72 7.74
N LEU A 112 1.98 -13.98 6.74
CA LEU A 112 0.89 -14.42 5.87
C LEU A 112 1.24 -15.73 5.16
N ARG A 113 2.42 -15.81 4.54
CA ARG A 113 2.89 -17.02 3.85
C ARG A 113 3.02 -18.23 4.78
N ARG A 114 3.27 -17.99 6.07
CA ARG A 114 3.32 -19.03 7.10
C ARG A 114 1.98 -19.36 7.73
N GLY A 115 0.89 -18.73 7.29
CA GLY A 115 -0.47 -19.01 7.75
C GLY A 115 -0.83 -18.45 9.13
N PHE A 116 -0.08 -17.49 9.68
CA PHE A 116 -0.36 -16.94 11.02
C PHE A 116 -1.71 -16.23 11.12
N TYR A 117 -2.24 -15.74 10.00
CA TYR A 117 -3.53 -15.05 9.93
C TYR A 117 -4.65 -15.90 9.35
N GLY A 118 -4.39 -17.22 9.21
CA GLY A 118 -5.34 -18.11 8.55
C GLY A 118 -5.34 -17.93 7.03
N GLU A 119 -6.40 -18.41 6.40
CA GLU A 119 -6.58 -18.32 4.94
C GLU A 119 -7.02 -16.92 4.51
N ILE A 120 -6.59 -16.52 3.32
CA ILE A 120 -7.05 -15.29 2.65
C ILE A 120 -8.17 -15.71 1.69
N ASP A 121 -9.41 -15.31 2.00
CA ASP A 121 -10.56 -15.66 1.17
C ASP A 121 -10.61 -14.82 -0.10
N TRP A 122 -10.25 -13.54 0.02
CA TRP A 122 -10.24 -12.58 -1.07
C TRP A 122 -8.95 -11.78 -1.14
N ALA A 123 -8.47 -11.54 -2.35
CA ALA A 123 -7.61 -10.41 -2.65
C ALA A 123 -8.45 -9.35 -3.38
N ILE A 124 -8.42 -8.11 -2.94
CA ILE A 124 -8.99 -6.98 -3.65
C ILE A 124 -7.85 -6.01 -3.92
N ILE A 125 -7.51 -5.82 -5.19
CA ILE A 125 -6.34 -5.03 -5.57
C ILE A 125 -6.70 -3.93 -6.55
N GLU A 126 -6.08 -2.76 -6.37
CA GLU A 126 -6.14 -1.66 -7.33
C GLU A 126 -4.98 -1.75 -8.31
N VAL A 127 -5.27 -1.55 -9.58
CA VAL A 127 -4.28 -1.55 -10.66
C VAL A 127 -4.50 -0.37 -11.62
N SER A 128 -3.44 0.09 -12.27
CA SER A 128 -3.52 1.09 -13.34
C SER A 128 -3.92 0.48 -14.68
N SER A 129 -3.55 -0.79 -14.88
CA SER A 129 -3.91 -1.55 -16.07
C SER A 129 -3.76 -3.05 -15.83
N LEU A 130 -4.41 -3.84 -16.67
CA LEU A 130 -4.44 -5.29 -16.61
C LEU A 130 -4.17 -5.84 -18.02
N GLU A 131 -3.14 -6.68 -18.14
CA GLU A 131 -2.90 -7.47 -19.35
C GLU A 131 -3.46 -8.88 -19.14
N GLU A 132 -4.52 -9.18 -19.88
CA GLU A 132 -5.22 -10.45 -19.78
C GLU A 132 -4.48 -11.55 -20.54
N GLY A 133 -4.37 -12.74 -19.96
CA GLY A 133 -3.77 -13.91 -20.56
C GLY A 133 -4.45 -15.20 -20.11
N ASP A 134 -4.35 -16.25 -20.91
CA ASP A 134 -5.00 -17.54 -20.60
C ASP A 134 -4.26 -18.32 -19.50
N ASP A 135 -2.94 -18.23 -19.46
CA ASP A 135 -2.11 -18.92 -18.48
C ASP A 135 -1.72 -18.03 -17.31
N VAL A 136 -1.47 -16.75 -17.56
CA VAL A 136 -1.09 -15.76 -16.55
C VAL A 136 -1.65 -14.39 -16.92
N CYS A 137 -2.15 -13.70 -15.94
CA CYS A 137 -2.58 -12.31 -16.03
C CYS A 137 -1.51 -11.40 -15.41
N ARG A 138 -1.23 -10.26 -16.03
CA ARG A 138 -0.25 -9.29 -15.52
C ARG A 138 -0.95 -8.05 -15.03
N ALA A 139 -0.88 -7.82 -13.74
CA ALA A 139 -1.47 -6.68 -13.06
C ALA A 139 -0.42 -5.58 -12.85
N TYR A 140 -0.61 -4.43 -13.45
CA TYR A 140 0.24 -3.26 -13.29
C TYR A 140 -0.32 -2.38 -12.18
N LEU A 141 0.42 -2.27 -11.08
CA LEU A 141 -0.03 -1.55 -9.89
C LEU A 141 -0.09 -0.03 -10.13
N THR A 142 -0.72 0.68 -9.22
CA THR A 142 -0.82 2.14 -9.26
C THR A 142 0.41 2.78 -8.58
N THR A 143 0.24 3.70 -7.66
CA THR A 143 1.34 4.42 -6.98
C THR A 143 1.98 3.62 -5.85
N ALA A 144 1.32 2.56 -5.36
CA ALA A 144 1.84 1.73 -4.28
C ALA A 144 1.43 0.27 -4.43
N GLY A 145 2.36 -0.64 -4.17
CA GLY A 145 2.13 -2.08 -4.29
C GLY A 145 1.81 -2.78 -2.96
N GLY A 146 2.44 -2.35 -1.88
CA GLY A 146 2.32 -3.04 -0.61
C GLY A 146 2.75 -4.51 -0.69
N ILE A 147 1.91 -5.41 -0.21
CA ILE A 147 2.15 -6.86 -0.16
C ILE A 147 1.42 -7.63 -1.27
N VAL A 148 1.04 -6.99 -2.36
CA VAL A 148 0.21 -7.58 -3.43
C VAL A 148 0.72 -8.93 -3.93
N PRO A 149 2.02 -9.15 -4.22
CA PRO A 149 2.49 -10.46 -4.68
C PRO A 149 2.13 -11.60 -3.72
N THR A 150 2.24 -11.36 -2.41
CA THR A 150 1.87 -12.33 -1.38
C THR A 150 0.35 -12.53 -1.31
N VAL A 151 -0.42 -11.45 -1.32
CA VAL A 151 -1.88 -11.50 -1.18
C VAL A 151 -2.53 -12.24 -2.34
N VAL A 152 -2.18 -11.91 -3.60
CA VAL A 152 -2.78 -12.59 -4.78
C VAL A 152 -2.38 -14.06 -4.87
N ARG A 153 -1.16 -14.41 -4.42
CA ARG A 153 -0.71 -15.80 -4.37
C ARG A 153 -1.50 -16.62 -3.36
N LEU A 154 -1.79 -16.09 -2.18
CA LEU A 154 -2.45 -16.80 -1.09
C LEU A 154 -3.97 -16.79 -1.20
N ALA A 155 -4.56 -15.76 -1.78
CA ALA A 155 -6.00 -15.62 -1.88
C ALA A 155 -6.65 -16.76 -2.69
N LYS A 156 -7.84 -17.17 -2.25
CA LYS A 156 -8.69 -18.13 -2.97
C LYS A 156 -9.34 -17.49 -4.20
N ARG A 157 -9.75 -16.22 -4.08
CA ARG A 157 -10.50 -15.47 -5.08
C ARG A 157 -9.96 -14.03 -5.16
N ILE A 158 -10.03 -13.44 -6.34
CA ILE A 158 -9.46 -12.10 -6.58
C ILE A 158 -10.50 -11.23 -7.29
N ILE A 159 -10.68 -10.01 -6.79
CA ILE A 159 -11.35 -8.90 -7.47
C ILE A 159 -10.28 -7.87 -7.81
N ILE A 160 -10.28 -7.41 -9.07
CA ILE A 160 -9.35 -6.39 -9.55
C ILE A 160 -10.13 -5.10 -9.82
N GLU A 161 -9.69 -4.00 -9.24
CA GLU A 161 -10.19 -2.66 -9.52
C GLU A 161 -9.20 -1.93 -10.43
N ILE A 162 -9.55 -1.74 -11.71
CA ILE A 162 -8.79 -0.90 -12.64
C ILE A 162 -9.19 0.54 -12.40
N ASN A 163 -8.28 1.33 -11.84
CA ASN A 163 -8.55 2.72 -11.52
C ASN A 163 -7.95 3.67 -12.57
N HIS A 164 -8.80 4.21 -13.45
CA HIS A 164 -8.42 5.11 -14.54
C HIS A 164 -7.99 6.52 -14.09
N PHE A 165 -8.05 6.82 -12.80
CA PHE A 165 -7.44 8.02 -12.25
C PHE A 165 -5.92 8.01 -12.45
N HIS A 166 -5.32 6.83 -12.41
CA HIS A 166 -3.88 6.65 -12.60
C HIS A 166 -3.53 6.47 -14.07
N SER A 167 -2.41 7.08 -14.47
CA SER A 167 -1.86 6.84 -15.80
C SER A 167 -1.44 5.37 -15.95
N PRO A 168 -1.66 4.72 -17.10
CA PRO A 168 -1.09 3.41 -17.40
C PRO A 168 0.44 3.38 -17.31
N ASP A 169 1.12 4.53 -17.42
CA ASP A 169 2.57 4.64 -17.26
C ASP A 169 3.03 4.45 -15.81
N SER A 170 2.11 4.40 -14.82
CA SER A 170 2.42 3.99 -13.44
C SER A 170 3.16 2.65 -13.37
N ARG A 171 2.98 1.77 -14.37
CA ARG A 171 3.76 0.52 -14.52
C ARG A 171 5.28 0.73 -14.47
N LEU A 172 5.78 1.90 -14.88
CA LEU A 172 7.21 2.22 -14.90
C LEU A 172 7.77 2.48 -13.49
N LEU A 173 6.92 2.72 -12.50
CA LEU A 173 7.32 2.98 -11.11
C LEU A 173 7.74 1.70 -10.37
N HIS A 174 7.29 0.52 -10.83
CA HIS A 174 7.45 -0.71 -10.09
C HIS A 174 8.60 -1.58 -10.60
N ASP A 175 9.24 -2.27 -9.65
CA ASP A 175 10.24 -3.31 -9.84
C ASP A 175 9.93 -4.44 -8.85
N VAL A 176 8.97 -5.30 -9.22
CA VAL A 176 8.44 -6.36 -8.35
C VAL A 176 9.40 -7.54 -8.34
N TYR A 177 10.01 -7.79 -7.18
CA TYR A 177 10.92 -8.90 -6.98
C TYR A 177 10.55 -9.70 -5.73
N GLU A 178 10.48 -11.01 -5.86
CA GLU A 178 10.30 -11.93 -4.73
C GLU A 178 11.59 -12.73 -4.49
N CYS A 179 12.17 -12.59 -3.31
CA CYS A 179 13.45 -13.22 -2.95
C CYS A 179 13.34 -14.73 -2.60
N GLY A 180 12.19 -15.35 -2.90
CA GLY A 180 11.94 -16.77 -2.64
C GLY A 180 11.49 -17.05 -1.19
N GLU A 181 11.27 -18.32 -0.90
CA GLU A 181 10.76 -18.81 0.40
C GLU A 181 11.88 -19.40 1.25
N TYR A 182 11.72 -19.30 2.57
CA TYR A 182 12.58 -20.03 3.50
C TYR A 182 12.46 -21.55 3.28
N PRO A 183 13.55 -22.35 3.37
CA PRO A 183 14.93 -21.92 3.69
C PRO A 183 15.78 -21.47 2.49
N ASN A 184 15.23 -21.45 1.28
CA ASN A 184 15.96 -21.19 0.03
C ASN A 184 15.98 -19.70 -0.36
N ARG A 185 15.63 -18.82 0.55
CA ARG A 185 15.61 -17.38 0.34
C ARG A 185 17.01 -16.85 0.01
N LYS A 186 17.10 -16.04 -1.03
CA LYS A 186 18.36 -15.42 -1.47
C LYS A 186 18.37 -13.93 -1.11
N PRO A 187 19.57 -13.33 -0.93
CA PRO A 187 19.69 -11.89 -0.84
C PRO A 187 19.09 -11.20 -2.06
N ILE A 188 18.54 -10.01 -1.88
CA ILE A 188 18.09 -9.16 -2.99
C ILE A 188 19.33 -8.76 -3.81
N PRO A 189 19.38 -9.05 -5.13
CA PRO A 189 20.58 -8.83 -5.95
C PRO A 189 20.71 -7.38 -6.45
N LEU A 190 20.20 -6.40 -5.73
CA LEU A 190 20.28 -4.98 -6.07
C LEU A 190 21.63 -4.42 -5.58
N LEU A 191 22.47 -3.93 -6.50
CA LEU A 191 23.83 -3.45 -6.22
C LEU A 191 24.03 -1.98 -6.53
N SER A 192 23.13 -1.36 -7.29
CA SER A 192 23.24 0.04 -7.69
C SER A 192 21.88 0.72 -7.84
N VAL A 193 21.87 2.06 -7.73
CA VAL A 193 20.70 2.89 -7.98
C VAL A 193 20.26 2.79 -9.44
N GLY A 194 18.97 2.69 -9.67
CA GLY A 194 18.40 2.56 -11.01
C GLY A 194 18.49 1.16 -11.62
N GLU A 195 19.12 0.19 -10.94
CA GLU A 195 19.08 -1.20 -11.35
C GLU A 195 17.67 -1.77 -11.19
N ARG A 196 17.24 -2.58 -12.16
CA ARG A 196 15.97 -3.30 -12.12
C ARG A 196 16.24 -4.79 -12.11
N ILE A 197 15.64 -5.49 -11.15
CA ILE A 197 15.89 -6.90 -10.88
C ILE A 197 14.65 -7.77 -11.00
N GLY A 198 13.47 -7.16 -11.10
CA GLY A 198 12.18 -7.81 -11.15
C GLY A 198 11.36 -7.44 -12.38
N THR A 199 10.05 -7.42 -12.21
CA THR A 199 9.06 -7.12 -13.24
C THR A 199 8.28 -5.85 -12.92
N GLN A 200 7.68 -5.24 -13.93
CA GLN A 200 6.80 -4.07 -13.76
C GLN A 200 5.37 -4.45 -13.32
N TYR A 201 5.10 -5.73 -13.16
CA TYR A 201 3.78 -6.28 -12.91
C TYR A 201 3.81 -7.37 -11.84
N VAL A 202 2.64 -7.67 -11.33
CA VAL A 202 2.39 -8.85 -10.50
C VAL A 202 1.68 -9.90 -11.36
N GLU A 203 2.17 -11.13 -11.32
CA GLU A 203 1.53 -12.26 -11.99
C GLU A 203 0.38 -12.81 -11.15
N ILE A 204 -0.73 -13.06 -11.82
CA ILE A 204 -1.96 -13.56 -11.19
C ILE A 204 -2.45 -14.80 -11.96
N ASP A 205 -2.80 -15.85 -11.24
CA ASP A 205 -3.51 -17.01 -11.80
C ASP A 205 -4.91 -16.55 -12.27
N PRO A 206 -5.19 -16.59 -13.58
CA PRO A 206 -6.46 -16.16 -14.13
C PRO A 206 -7.67 -16.89 -13.56
N LYS A 207 -7.50 -18.12 -13.08
CA LYS A 207 -8.58 -18.94 -12.49
C LYS A 207 -9.09 -18.39 -11.16
N LYS A 208 -8.29 -17.55 -10.49
CA LYS A 208 -8.68 -16.91 -9.24
C LYS A 208 -9.47 -15.60 -9.44
N ILE A 209 -9.40 -15.02 -10.64
CA ILE A 209 -10.05 -13.73 -10.92
C ILE A 209 -11.54 -13.94 -11.10
N VAL A 210 -12.32 -13.46 -10.15
CA VAL A 210 -13.79 -13.57 -10.12
C VAL A 210 -14.44 -12.42 -10.88
N GLY A 211 -13.86 -11.22 -10.81
CA GLY A 211 -14.38 -10.06 -11.51
C GLY A 211 -13.39 -8.91 -11.59
N VAL A 212 -13.60 -8.07 -12.58
CA VAL A 212 -12.85 -6.84 -12.82
C VAL A 212 -13.80 -5.66 -12.79
N ILE A 213 -13.44 -4.64 -12.04
CA ILE A 213 -14.22 -3.42 -11.82
C ILE A 213 -13.45 -2.25 -12.42
N GLU A 214 -14.15 -1.36 -13.11
CA GLU A 214 -13.59 -0.12 -13.62
C GLU A 214 -13.97 1.02 -12.67
N SER A 215 -12.99 1.84 -12.29
CA SER A 215 -13.20 3.01 -11.45
C SER A 215 -12.41 4.21 -11.97
N ASN A 216 -12.72 5.39 -11.44
CA ASN A 216 -11.95 6.63 -11.67
C ASN A 216 -12.01 7.46 -10.39
N ILE A 217 -11.32 6.98 -9.35
CA ILE A 217 -11.39 7.53 -8.00
C ILE A 217 -9.99 8.02 -7.60
N PRO A 218 -9.85 9.29 -7.19
CA PRO A 218 -8.56 9.81 -6.74
C PRO A 218 -8.07 9.12 -5.46
N GLU A 219 -6.76 9.20 -5.23
CA GLU A 219 -6.16 8.76 -3.97
C GLU A 219 -6.63 9.62 -2.79
N GLU A 220 -6.68 9.01 -1.62
CA GLU A 220 -7.03 9.70 -0.36
C GLU A 220 -5.79 10.23 0.36
N ALA A 221 -4.68 10.36 -0.36
CA ALA A 221 -3.45 10.93 0.15
C ALA A 221 -3.65 12.39 0.58
N ARG A 222 -3.03 12.78 1.67
CA ARG A 222 -3.01 14.18 2.08
C ARG A 222 -2.14 14.97 1.13
N GLY A 223 -2.66 16.11 0.67
CA GLY A 223 -1.89 17.03 -0.15
C GLY A 223 -0.63 17.53 0.57
N PHE A 224 0.35 17.94 -0.22
CA PHE A 224 1.59 18.53 0.27
C PHE A 224 1.29 19.84 1.01
N VAL A 225 1.86 20.00 2.20
CA VAL A 225 1.74 21.22 2.98
C VAL A 225 3.10 21.90 3.01
N ASP A 226 3.17 23.18 2.60
CA ASP A 226 4.39 23.95 2.69
C ASP A 226 4.89 24.04 4.15
N PRO A 227 6.20 23.87 4.40
CA PRO A 227 6.75 23.96 5.74
C PRO A 227 6.61 25.42 6.27
N ASN A 228 6.26 25.54 7.54
CA ASN A 228 6.31 26.80 8.27
C ASN A 228 7.77 27.22 8.54
N ASP A 229 7.95 28.38 9.17
CA ASP A 229 9.28 28.95 9.45
C ASP A 229 10.16 28.03 10.31
N ASP A 230 9.57 27.36 11.31
CA ASP A 230 10.32 26.45 12.19
C ASP A 230 10.78 25.20 11.44
N LEU A 231 9.90 24.60 10.64
CA LEU A 231 10.25 23.45 9.79
C LEU A 231 11.28 23.86 8.72
N THR A 232 11.16 25.03 8.14
CA THR A 232 12.14 25.58 7.19
C THR A 232 13.52 25.72 7.85
N ARG A 233 13.55 26.22 9.10
CA ARG A 233 14.79 26.32 9.87
C ARG A 233 15.40 24.96 10.20
N ILE A 234 14.56 23.97 10.53
CA ILE A 234 15.01 22.57 10.72
C ILE A 234 15.66 22.05 9.45
N GLY A 235 15.01 22.20 8.30
CA GLY A 235 15.57 21.80 7.00
C GLY A 235 16.92 22.47 6.73
N GLN A 236 17.05 23.76 6.97
CA GLN A 236 18.31 24.49 6.79
C GLN A 236 19.41 23.98 7.74
N ASN A 237 19.08 23.73 9.00
CA ASN A 237 20.05 23.20 9.96
C ASN A 237 20.62 21.83 9.53
N VAL A 238 19.79 20.97 8.89
CA VAL A 238 20.27 19.69 8.35
C VAL A 238 21.22 19.90 7.17
N VAL A 239 20.90 20.82 6.26
CA VAL A 239 21.79 21.19 5.14
C VAL A 239 23.11 21.73 5.66
N ASP A 240 23.10 22.65 6.62
CA ASP A 240 24.30 23.22 7.24
C ASP A 240 25.14 22.14 7.92
N PHE A 241 24.50 21.17 8.56
CA PHE A 241 25.17 20.01 9.13
C PHE A 241 25.88 19.20 8.04
N PHE A 242 25.22 18.87 6.94
CA PHE A 242 25.82 18.11 5.85
C PHE A 242 27.04 18.83 5.25
N LEU A 243 26.90 20.12 4.95
CA LEU A 243 27.98 20.92 4.38
C LEU A 243 29.19 20.99 5.31
N ARG A 244 28.96 21.19 6.62
CA ARG A 244 30.00 21.23 7.62
C ARG A 244 30.73 19.89 7.73
N ASP A 245 29.99 18.78 7.78
CA ASP A 245 30.57 17.46 7.99
C ASP A 245 31.24 16.91 6.71
N MET A 246 30.77 17.30 5.53
CA MET A 246 31.49 17.05 4.27
C MET A 246 32.85 17.81 4.26
N LYS A 247 32.84 19.09 4.67
CA LYS A 247 34.08 19.86 4.78
C LYS A 247 35.06 19.28 5.79
N ALA A 248 34.55 18.69 6.86
CA ALA A 248 35.35 18.01 7.88
C ALA A 248 35.85 16.61 7.47
N GLY A 249 35.37 16.07 6.34
CA GLY A 249 35.70 14.73 5.86
C GLY A 249 34.96 13.60 6.58
N HIS A 250 33.92 13.90 7.35
CA HIS A 250 33.07 12.89 8.02
C HIS A 250 32.04 12.28 7.06
N ILE A 251 31.61 13.06 6.08
CA ILE A 251 30.70 12.64 5.01
C ILE A 251 31.47 12.70 3.69
N PRO A 252 31.40 11.64 2.84
CA PRO A 252 32.11 11.64 1.55
C PRO A 252 31.56 12.74 0.63
N PRO A 253 32.39 13.25 -0.32
CA PRO A 253 31.95 14.28 -1.27
C PRO A 253 30.78 13.84 -2.16
N THR A 254 30.55 12.56 -2.32
CA THR A 254 29.43 11.97 -3.07
C THR A 254 28.16 11.81 -2.25
N MET A 255 28.20 12.16 -0.97
CA MET A 255 27.18 11.84 0.03
C MET A 255 26.97 10.33 0.22
N PHE A 256 26.17 9.99 1.22
CA PHE A 256 25.60 8.65 1.39
C PHE A 256 24.20 8.62 0.78
N PRO A 257 23.68 7.44 0.42
CA PRO A 257 22.27 7.30 0.12
C PRO A 257 21.41 7.82 1.27
N ILE A 258 20.37 8.57 0.97
CA ILE A 258 19.46 9.12 1.98
C ILE A 258 18.09 8.46 1.91
N GLN A 259 17.37 8.50 3.04
CA GLN A 259 15.99 8.08 3.12
C GLN A 259 15.20 9.16 3.85
N SER A 260 14.03 9.49 3.34
CA SER A 260 13.10 10.40 3.98
C SER A 260 11.87 9.65 4.49
N GLY A 261 11.45 9.94 5.72
CA GLY A 261 10.17 9.47 6.24
C GLY A 261 9.00 10.33 5.75
N VAL A 262 7.79 9.81 5.91
CA VAL A 262 6.56 10.55 5.63
C VAL A 262 6.32 11.61 6.72
N GLY A 263 6.09 12.86 6.31
CA GLY A 263 5.72 13.93 7.22
C GLY A 263 6.33 15.29 6.88
N THR A 264 5.76 16.34 7.48
CA THR A 264 6.12 17.74 7.20
C THR A 264 7.58 18.07 7.50
N THR A 265 8.18 17.44 8.49
CA THR A 265 9.59 17.63 8.82
C THR A 265 10.50 17.04 7.74
N GLY A 266 10.25 15.79 7.32
CA GLY A 266 10.99 15.16 6.22
C GLY A 266 10.89 15.99 4.94
N ASN A 267 9.69 16.43 4.60
CA ASN A 267 9.44 17.28 3.43
C ASN A 267 10.22 18.61 3.50
N ALA A 268 10.29 19.23 4.67
CA ALA A 268 11.06 20.47 4.85
C ALA A 268 12.57 20.26 4.64
N VAL A 269 13.09 19.13 5.13
CA VAL A 269 14.50 18.74 4.93
C VAL A 269 14.77 18.48 3.45
N MET A 270 13.93 17.69 2.77
CA MET A 270 14.11 17.42 1.34
C MET A 270 14.01 18.69 0.49
N LYS A 271 13.08 19.59 0.83
CA LYS A 271 12.96 20.90 0.17
C LYS A 271 14.21 21.76 0.36
N ALA A 272 14.81 21.75 1.54
CA ALA A 272 16.05 22.48 1.81
C ALA A 272 17.24 21.86 1.04
N ILE A 273 17.36 20.56 1.02
CA ILE A 273 18.37 19.82 0.24
C ILE A 273 18.27 20.17 -1.24
N GLY A 274 17.07 20.08 -1.82
CA GLY A 274 16.85 20.37 -3.25
C GLY A 274 17.12 21.81 -3.65
N ARG A 275 17.20 22.75 -2.70
CA ARG A 275 17.53 24.17 -2.93
C ARG A 275 19.00 24.49 -2.69
N CYS A 276 19.77 23.57 -2.14
CA CYS A 276 21.17 23.80 -1.78
C CYS A 276 22.10 23.47 -2.94
N GLU A 277 22.65 24.48 -3.59
CA GLU A 277 23.64 24.31 -4.67
C GLU A 277 24.97 23.71 -4.20
N GLY A 278 25.25 23.74 -2.90
CA GLY A 278 26.50 23.23 -2.32
C GLY A 278 26.53 21.73 -2.05
N LEU A 279 25.40 21.03 -2.19
CA LEU A 279 25.32 19.58 -2.04
C LEU A 279 25.40 18.88 -3.41
N PRO A 280 26.11 17.73 -3.51
CA PRO A 280 26.15 16.96 -4.74
C PRO A 280 24.78 16.27 -4.99
N PRO A 281 24.55 15.76 -6.22
CA PRO A 281 23.47 14.82 -6.47
C PRO A 281 23.55 13.63 -5.51
N MET A 282 22.42 13.23 -4.95
CA MET A 282 22.35 12.18 -3.95
C MET A 282 21.55 10.99 -4.45
N GLU A 283 21.98 9.81 -4.05
CA GLU A 283 21.20 8.60 -4.19
C GLU A 283 20.12 8.56 -3.10
N VAL A 284 18.93 8.08 -3.46
CA VAL A 284 17.80 7.94 -2.53
C VAL A 284 17.40 6.48 -2.46
N PHE A 285 17.35 5.93 -1.25
CA PHE A 285 16.79 4.61 -0.96
C PHE A 285 15.71 4.79 0.10
N SER A 286 14.48 4.92 -0.31
CA SER A 286 13.36 5.29 0.57
C SER A 286 12.16 4.38 0.38
N GLU A 287 11.46 4.12 1.48
CA GLU A 287 10.19 3.38 1.47
C GLU A 287 9.09 4.17 0.76
N VAL A 288 9.09 5.49 0.93
CA VAL A 288 8.12 6.40 0.31
C VAL A 288 8.85 7.53 -0.37
N VAL A 289 8.45 7.82 -1.60
CA VAL A 289 8.88 9.03 -2.34
C VAL A 289 7.66 9.94 -2.46
N GLN A 290 7.83 11.22 -2.11
CA GLN A 290 6.80 12.24 -2.17
C GLN A 290 7.19 13.32 -3.17
N ASP A 291 6.21 14.08 -3.67
CA ASP A 291 6.39 15.18 -4.62
C ASP A 291 7.27 16.32 -4.07
#